data_235d49dc950f97a64339e542d235127b
#
_entry.id   235d49dc950f97a64339e542d235127b
#
_cell.length_a   1.000
_cell.length_b   1.000
_cell.length_c   1.000
_cell.angle_alpha   90.00
_cell.angle_beta   90.00
_cell.angle_gamma   90.00
#
_symmetry.space_group_name_H-M   'P 1'
#
loop_
_entity.id
_entity.type
_entity.pdbx_description
1 polymer ?
#
loop_
_entity_poly.entity_id
_entity_poly.type
_entity_poly.pdbx_seq_one_letter_code
_entity_poly.pdbx_strand_id
1 'polypeptide(L)'
;RQPAAGDLRLVLAVIKVTTDLERIGDEAVKIGRQAILLSEGGAHDETGIKVRSIAMRVNTMLKSALDSFARLHTEGALSVILTEDDIDEAYLDAREWLVEFVEDQPDTLRASMSYLWILKSLERVGDHAANIAEQVIYLTRGLDVRHLDSAKVRDLVS
;
A
#
# COMPACT_ATOMS: atom_id res chain seq x y z
N ARG A 1 1.15 -22.72 30.88
CA ARG A 1 1.20 -21.32 31.34
C ARG A 1 0.41 -20.47 30.36
N GLN A 2 -0.59 -19.74 30.81
CA GLN A 2 -1.37 -18.85 29.95
C GLN A 2 -0.48 -17.67 29.51
N PRO A 3 -0.51 -17.24 28.22
CA PRO A 3 0.25 -16.09 27.78
C PRO A 3 -0.19 -14.83 28.53
N ALA A 4 0.76 -13.98 28.89
CA ALA A 4 0.46 -12.65 29.41
C ALA A 4 -0.26 -11.82 28.33
N ALA A 5 -1.00 -10.78 28.71
CA ALA A 5 -1.76 -9.96 27.76
C ALA A 5 -0.91 -9.39 26.62
N GLY A 6 0.39 -9.13 26.87
CA GLY A 6 1.36 -8.71 25.86
C GLY A 6 1.66 -9.81 24.85
N ASP A 7 1.84 -11.06 25.30
CA ASP A 7 2.10 -12.20 24.42
C ASP A 7 0.90 -12.48 23.51
N LEU A 8 -0.32 -12.37 24.03
CA LEU A 8 -1.54 -12.54 23.23
C LEU A 8 -1.66 -11.45 22.17
N ARG A 9 -1.37 -10.18 22.49
CA ARG A 9 -1.37 -9.10 21.51
C ARG A 9 -0.34 -9.34 20.39
N LEU A 10 0.84 -9.80 20.75
CA LEU A 10 1.89 -10.12 19.79
C LEU A 10 1.43 -11.24 18.84
N VAL A 11 0.88 -12.33 19.35
CA VAL A 11 0.37 -13.44 18.52
C VAL A 11 -0.71 -12.96 17.56
N LEU A 12 -1.67 -12.16 18.03
CA LEU A 12 -2.72 -11.61 17.19
C LEU A 12 -2.18 -10.67 16.11
N ALA A 13 -1.22 -9.82 16.45
CA ALA A 13 -0.59 -8.92 15.49
C ALA A 13 0.20 -9.69 14.41
N VAL A 14 0.95 -10.72 14.80
CA VAL A 14 1.68 -11.58 13.85
C VAL A 14 0.72 -12.27 12.87
N ILE A 15 -0.41 -12.80 13.35
CA ILE A 15 -1.43 -13.42 12.47
C ILE A 15 -1.96 -12.41 11.46
N LYS A 16 -2.29 -11.18 11.89
CA LYS A 16 -2.79 -10.12 11.00
C LYS A 16 -1.74 -9.70 9.98
N VAL A 17 -0.51 -9.44 10.42
CA VAL A 17 0.59 -9.06 9.53
C VAL A 17 0.88 -10.17 8.51
N THR A 18 0.83 -11.44 8.90
CA THR A 18 0.97 -12.56 7.97
C THR A 18 -0.12 -12.57 6.90
N THR A 19 -1.37 -12.26 7.28
CA THR A 19 -2.49 -12.14 6.34
C THR A 19 -2.28 -10.97 5.38
N ASP A 20 -1.82 -9.82 5.87
CA ASP A 20 -1.52 -8.67 5.01
C ASP A 20 -0.37 -8.96 4.04
N LEU A 21 0.68 -9.67 4.49
CA LEU A 21 1.78 -10.11 3.61
C LEU A 21 1.32 -11.07 2.51
N GLU A 22 0.43 -12.01 2.82
CA GLU A 22 -0.17 -12.90 1.83
C GLU A 22 -0.92 -12.09 0.75
N ARG A 23 -1.75 -11.13 1.17
CA ARG A 23 -2.49 -10.26 0.25
C ARG A 23 -1.57 -9.38 -0.59
N ILE A 24 -0.50 -8.84 -0.02
CA ILE A 24 0.53 -8.12 -0.78
C ILE A 24 1.15 -9.01 -1.86
N GLY A 25 1.44 -10.27 -1.54
CA GLY A 25 1.92 -11.26 -2.49
C GLY A 25 0.94 -11.48 -3.64
N ASP A 26 -0.36 -11.58 -3.34
CA ASP A 26 -1.42 -11.72 -4.35
C ASP A 26 -1.49 -10.49 -5.28
N GLU A 27 -1.38 -9.29 -4.74
CA GLU A 27 -1.35 -8.06 -5.55
C GLU A 27 -0.09 -8.00 -6.42
N ALA A 28 1.07 -8.43 -5.92
CA ALA A 28 2.31 -8.51 -6.71
C ALA A 28 2.16 -9.46 -7.91
N VAL A 29 1.49 -10.60 -7.76
CA VAL A 29 1.18 -11.52 -8.86
C VAL A 29 0.27 -10.86 -9.90
N LYS A 30 -0.74 -10.10 -9.48
CA LYS A 30 -1.63 -9.35 -10.40
C LYS A 30 -0.85 -8.30 -11.19
N ILE A 31 0.03 -7.54 -10.54
CA ILE A 31 0.92 -6.56 -11.18
C ILE A 31 1.78 -7.25 -12.24
N GLY A 32 2.41 -8.38 -11.90
CA GLY A 32 3.25 -9.13 -12.82
C GLY A 32 2.49 -9.60 -14.07
N ARG A 33 1.25 -10.08 -13.91
CA ARG A 33 0.39 -10.48 -15.03
C ARG A 33 0.08 -9.31 -15.97
N GLN A 34 -0.25 -8.14 -15.44
CA GLN A 34 -0.52 -6.96 -16.23
C GLN A 34 0.74 -6.43 -16.94
N ALA A 35 1.91 -6.51 -16.27
CA ALA A 35 3.19 -6.13 -16.88
C ALA A 35 3.55 -7.01 -18.09
N ILE A 36 3.25 -8.32 -18.04
CA ILE A 36 3.41 -9.22 -19.18
C ILE A 36 2.51 -8.79 -20.35
N LEU A 37 1.22 -8.52 -20.09
CA LEU A 37 0.28 -8.06 -21.11
C LEU A 37 0.76 -6.75 -21.76
N LEU A 38 1.29 -5.81 -20.99
CA LEU A 38 1.86 -4.57 -21.51
C LEU A 38 3.08 -4.82 -22.37
N SER A 39 3.95 -5.76 -22.00
CA SER A 39 5.14 -6.09 -22.79
C SER A 39 4.82 -6.72 -24.16
N GLU A 40 3.68 -7.41 -24.27
CA GLU A 40 3.20 -8.05 -25.50
C GLU A 40 2.34 -7.11 -26.37
N GLY A 41 1.59 -6.20 -25.73
CA GLY A 41 0.56 -5.37 -26.38
C GLY A 41 0.98 -3.93 -26.72
N GLY A 42 2.19 -3.53 -26.39
CA GLY A 42 2.69 -2.15 -26.54
C GLY A 42 2.41 -1.29 -25.30
N ALA A 43 3.46 -1.04 -24.52
CA ALA A 43 3.43 -0.11 -23.41
C ALA A 43 3.55 1.34 -23.89
N HIS A 44 2.92 2.27 -23.20
CA HIS A 44 3.05 3.71 -23.45
C HIS A 44 4.02 4.30 -22.40
N ASP A 45 5.09 4.93 -22.89
CA ASP A 45 6.19 5.42 -22.02
C ASP A 45 5.71 6.42 -20.96
N GLU A 46 4.85 7.36 -21.33
CA GLU A 46 4.33 8.38 -20.40
C GLU A 46 3.54 7.76 -19.23
N THR A 47 2.65 6.82 -19.53
CA THR A 47 1.88 6.09 -18.51
C THR A 47 2.79 5.24 -17.65
N GLY A 48 3.76 4.57 -18.26
CA GLY A 48 4.74 3.76 -17.56
C GLY A 48 5.57 4.56 -16.55
N ILE A 49 5.93 5.81 -16.85
CA ILE A 49 6.66 6.69 -15.93
C ILE A 49 5.81 7.03 -14.69
N LYS A 50 4.54 7.41 -14.87
CA LYS A 50 3.63 7.72 -13.76
C LYS A 50 3.41 6.51 -12.84
N VAL A 51 3.13 5.34 -13.41
CA VAL A 51 2.93 4.09 -12.66
C VAL A 51 4.19 3.70 -11.89
N ARG A 52 5.37 3.83 -12.51
CA ARG A 52 6.66 3.54 -11.86
C ARG A 52 6.92 4.45 -10.65
N SER A 53 6.58 5.74 -10.75
CA SER A 53 6.72 6.68 -9.65
C SER A 53 5.89 6.24 -8.42
N ILE A 54 4.63 5.86 -8.64
CA ILE A 54 3.74 5.36 -7.56
C ILE A 54 4.28 4.03 -7.01
N ALA A 55 4.72 3.12 -7.87
CA ALA A 55 5.29 1.84 -7.46
C ALA A 55 6.53 2.01 -6.56
N MET A 56 7.39 2.98 -6.85
CA MET A 56 8.56 3.28 -6.00
C MET A 56 8.14 3.81 -4.63
N ARG A 57 7.12 4.67 -4.56
CA ARG A 57 6.59 5.20 -3.29
C ARG A 57 5.97 4.10 -2.45
N VAL A 58 5.12 3.25 -3.04
CA VAL A 58 4.49 2.11 -2.37
C VAL A 58 5.53 1.10 -1.87
N ASN A 59 6.56 0.81 -2.68
CA ASN A 59 7.65 -0.08 -2.25
C ASN A 59 8.43 0.49 -1.06
N THR A 60 8.68 1.80 -1.04
CA THR A 60 9.32 2.48 0.10
C THR A 60 8.44 2.40 1.34
N MET A 61 7.14 2.69 1.20
CA MET A 61 6.15 2.59 2.27
C MET A 61 6.10 1.17 2.86
N LEU A 62 6.03 0.14 2.03
CA LEU A 62 6.03 -1.26 2.47
C LEU A 62 7.31 -1.62 3.23
N LYS A 63 8.49 -1.25 2.72
CA LYS A 63 9.77 -1.48 3.40
C LYS A 63 9.81 -0.81 4.78
N SER A 64 9.31 0.43 4.87
CA SER A 64 9.25 1.17 6.13
C SER A 64 8.27 0.53 7.13
N ALA A 65 7.14 0.00 6.66
CA ALA A 65 6.18 -0.73 7.49
C ALA A 65 6.80 -2.01 8.07
N LEU A 66 7.49 -2.80 7.24
CA LEU A 66 8.15 -4.03 7.65
C LEU A 66 9.31 -3.77 8.63
N ASP A 67 10.13 -2.75 8.39
CA ASP A 67 11.21 -2.36 9.30
C ASP A 67 10.65 -1.87 10.64
N SER A 68 9.59 -1.06 10.61
CA SER A 68 8.90 -0.59 11.81
C SER A 68 8.32 -1.75 12.62
N PHE A 69 7.73 -2.75 11.95
CA PHE A 69 7.21 -3.94 12.62
C PHE A 69 8.33 -4.79 13.24
N ALA A 70 9.41 -5.04 12.51
CA ALA A 70 10.54 -5.82 13.00
C ALA A 70 11.21 -5.19 14.22
N ARG A 71 11.22 -3.86 14.30
CA ARG A 71 11.87 -3.10 15.39
C ARG A 71 10.90 -2.58 16.46
N LEU A 72 9.60 -2.75 16.27
CA LEU A 72 8.53 -2.13 17.06
C LEU A 72 8.71 -0.60 17.16
N HIS A 73 9.05 0.02 16.02
CA HIS A 73 9.38 1.45 15.92
C HIS A 73 8.14 2.29 15.66
N THR A 74 7.58 2.88 16.71
CA THR A 74 6.31 3.61 16.69
C THR A 74 6.32 4.82 15.74
N GLU A 75 7.38 5.63 15.74
CA GLU A 75 7.49 6.82 14.88
C GLU A 75 7.55 6.44 13.39
N GLY A 76 8.30 5.37 13.07
CA GLY A 76 8.34 4.84 11.71
C GLY A 76 6.97 4.33 11.24
N ALA A 77 6.25 3.64 12.11
CA ALA A 77 4.89 3.19 11.83
C ALA A 77 3.92 4.36 11.62
N LEU A 78 4.00 5.40 12.44
CA LEU A 78 3.20 6.61 12.26
C LEU A 78 3.49 7.27 10.92
N SER A 79 4.76 7.38 10.53
CA SER A 79 5.14 7.94 9.23
C SER A 79 4.54 7.15 8.06
N VAL A 80 4.48 5.81 8.16
CA VAL A 80 3.84 4.97 7.14
C VAL A 80 2.35 5.27 7.03
N ILE A 81 1.63 5.33 8.15
CA ILE A 81 0.19 5.64 8.18
C ILE A 81 -0.09 7.01 7.54
N LEU A 82 0.74 8.02 7.83
CA LEU A 82 0.58 9.36 7.25
C LEU A 82 0.91 9.42 5.74
N THR A 83 1.64 8.43 5.21
CA THR A 83 1.96 8.35 3.77
C THR A 83 0.83 7.72 2.96
N GLU A 84 -0.11 7.01 3.60
CA GLU A 84 -1.23 6.35 2.94
C GLU A 84 -2.09 7.35 2.15
N ASP A 85 -2.49 8.46 2.77
CA ASP A 85 -3.28 9.52 2.14
C ASP A 85 -2.61 10.05 0.84
N ASP A 86 -1.28 10.20 0.83
CA ASP A 86 -0.52 10.64 -0.34
C ASP A 86 -0.50 9.59 -1.46
N ILE A 87 -0.56 8.30 -1.14
CA ILE A 87 -0.65 7.21 -2.14
C ILE A 87 -2.04 7.19 -2.75
N ASP A 88 -3.07 7.35 -1.95
CA ASP A 88 -4.47 7.41 -2.40
C ASP A 88 -4.70 8.59 -3.34
N GLU A 89 -4.20 9.77 -2.99
CA GLU A 89 -4.27 10.95 -3.86
C GLU A 89 -3.54 10.70 -5.18
N ALA A 90 -2.32 10.17 -5.14
CA ALA A 90 -1.57 9.85 -6.35
C ALA A 90 -2.24 8.80 -7.22
N TYR A 91 -2.95 7.83 -6.63
CA TYR A 91 -3.76 6.86 -7.36
C TYR A 91 -4.94 7.53 -8.07
N LEU A 92 -5.67 8.42 -7.37
CA LEU A 92 -6.80 9.14 -7.94
C LEU A 92 -6.37 10.03 -9.12
N ASP A 93 -5.29 10.79 -8.96
CA ASP A 93 -4.72 11.64 -9.99
C ASP A 93 -4.27 10.84 -11.23
N ALA A 94 -3.60 9.72 -11.01
CA ALA A 94 -3.15 8.86 -12.10
C ALA A 94 -4.33 8.20 -12.85
N ARG A 95 -5.40 7.85 -12.13
CA ARG A 95 -6.62 7.30 -12.72
C ARG A 95 -7.33 8.33 -13.58
N GLU A 96 -7.48 9.57 -13.09
CA GLU A 96 -8.11 10.64 -13.84
C GLU A 96 -7.31 10.99 -15.10
N TRP A 97 -6.00 11.12 -14.97
CA TRP A 97 -5.11 11.30 -16.10
C TRP A 97 -5.23 10.17 -17.14
N LEU A 98 -5.38 8.91 -16.73
CA LEU A 98 -5.58 7.78 -17.65
C LEU A 98 -6.89 7.90 -18.44
N VAL A 99 -7.96 8.40 -17.83
CA VAL A 99 -9.24 8.63 -18.53
C VAL A 99 -9.05 9.66 -19.62
N GLU A 100 -8.48 10.84 -19.29
CA GLU A 100 -8.19 11.90 -20.27
C GLU A 100 -7.26 11.39 -21.38
N PHE A 101 -6.25 10.61 -21.05
CA PHE A 101 -5.30 10.04 -22.01
C PHE A 101 -5.98 9.11 -23.04
N VAL A 102 -6.95 8.30 -22.58
CA VAL A 102 -7.74 7.42 -23.49
C VAL A 102 -8.71 8.23 -24.34
N GLU A 103 -9.30 9.30 -23.82
CA GLU A 103 -10.17 10.18 -24.59
C GLU A 103 -9.41 10.83 -25.75
N ASP A 104 -8.16 11.25 -25.52
CA ASP A 104 -7.30 11.84 -26.54
C ASP A 104 -6.71 10.78 -27.50
N GLN A 105 -6.46 9.58 -27.02
CA GLN A 105 -5.82 8.49 -27.77
C GLN A 105 -6.56 7.15 -27.56
N PRO A 106 -7.73 6.96 -28.22
CA PRO A 106 -8.59 5.78 -28.01
C PRO A 106 -7.91 4.42 -28.27
N ASP A 107 -6.92 4.38 -29.15
CA ASP A 107 -6.15 3.16 -29.47
C ASP A 107 -5.35 2.64 -28.26
N THR A 108 -5.15 3.48 -27.25
CA THR A 108 -4.41 3.14 -26.02
C THR A 108 -5.26 2.42 -24.97
N LEU A 109 -6.57 2.31 -25.18
CA LEU A 109 -7.53 1.79 -24.20
C LEU A 109 -7.08 0.47 -23.55
N ARG A 110 -6.60 -0.50 -24.34
CA ARG A 110 -6.20 -1.82 -23.85
C ARG A 110 -5.01 -1.73 -22.89
N ALA A 111 -3.99 -0.96 -23.24
CA ALA A 111 -2.83 -0.74 -22.39
C ALA A 111 -3.19 0.07 -21.14
N SER A 112 -4.03 1.10 -21.30
CA SER A 112 -4.52 1.93 -20.18
C SER A 112 -5.31 1.12 -19.17
N MET A 113 -6.10 0.13 -19.59
CA MET A 113 -6.76 -0.81 -18.68
C MET A 113 -5.76 -1.62 -17.86
N SER A 114 -4.67 -2.11 -18.46
CA SER A 114 -3.61 -2.82 -17.73
C SER A 114 -2.92 -1.92 -16.72
N TYR A 115 -2.63 -0.67 -17.08
CA TYR A 115 -2.07 0.30 -16.14
C TYR A 115 -3.02 0.62 -14.99
N LEU A 116 -4.32 0.75 -15.25
CA LEU A 116 -5.33 0.96 -14.21
C LEU A 116 -5.36 -0.20 -13.19
N TRP A 117 -5.27 -1.45 -13.66
CA TRP A 117 -5.18 -2.62 -12.78
C TRP A 117 -3.91 -2.63 -11.94
N ILE A 118 -2.76 -2.24 -12.53
CA ILE A 118 -1.50 -2.09 -11.78
C ILE A 118 -1.64 -1.02 -10.70
N LEU A 119 -2.18 0.15 -11.04
CA LEU A 119 -2.40 1.24 -10.10
C LEU A 119 -3.31 0.81 -8.93
N LYS A 120 -4.40 0.10 -9.22
CA LYS A 120 -5.30 -0.42 -8.19
C LYS A 120 -4.62 -1.45 -7.28
N SER A 121 -3.77 -2.30 -7.83
CA SER A 121 -3.00 -3.26 -7.03
C SER A 121 -1.94 -2.54 -6.17
N LEU A 122 -1.31 -1.48 -6.68
CA LEU A 122 -0.35 -0.67 -5.90
C LEU A 122 -1.02 0.04 -4.72
N GLU A 123 -2.20 0.66 -4.94
CA GLU A 123 -2.99 1.27 -3.86
C GLU A 123 -3.27 0.23 -2.76
N ARG A 124 -3.74 -0.97 -3.12
CA ARG A 124 -4.00 -2.04 -2.14
C ARG A 124 -2.75 -2.54 -1.41
N VAL A 125 -1.59 -2.54 -2.05
CA VAL A 125 -0.31 -2.80 -1.35
C VAL A 125 -0.04 -1.70 -0.31
N GLY A 126 -0.32 -0.44 -0.63
CA GLY A 126 -0.26 0.68 0.32
C GLY A 126 -1.16 0.47 1.53
N ASP A 127 -2.46 0.14 1.30
CA ASP A 127 -3.41 -0.18 2.37
C ASP A 127 -2.90 -1.27 3.32
N HIS A 128 -2.36 -2.37 2.75
CA HIS A 128 -1.82 -3.46 3.56
C HIS A 128 -0.53 -3.06 4.30
N ALA A 129 0.30 -2.17 3.73
CA ALA A 129 1.45 -1.62 4.42
C ALA A 129 1.04 -0.73 5.61
N ALA A 130 -0.01 0.09 5.45
CA ALA A 130 -0.60 0.87 6.54
C ALA A 130 -1.17 -0.05 7.64
N ASN A 131 -1.90 -1.11 7.28
CA ASN A 131 -2.39 -2.11 8.24
C ASN A 131 -1.25 -2.74 9.07
N ILE A 132 -0.10 -3.04 8.45
CA ILE A 132 1.08 -3.54 9.16
C ILE A 132 1.59 -2.50 10.17
N ALA A 133 1.67 -1.23 9.77
CA ALA A 133 2.08 -0.13 10.65
C ALA A 133 1.11 0.08 11.82
N GLU A 134 -0.20 -0.03 11.60
CA GLU A 134 -1.20 0.01 12.67
C GLU A 134 -1.00 -1.09 13.73
N GLN A 135 -0.55 -2.29 13.31
CA GLN A 135 -0.21 -3.35 14.28
C GLN A 135 0.99 -2.97 15.16
N VAL A 136 1.93 -2.16 14.66
CA VAL A 136 3.03 -1.63 15.49
C VAL A 136 2.48 -0.70 16.57
N ILE A 137 1.60 0.23 16.22
CA ILE A 137 0.95 1.13 17.18
C ILE A 137 0.17 0.33 18.23
N TYR A 138 -0.59 -0.68 17.79
CA TYR A 138 -1.31 -1.56 18.70
C TYR A 138 -0.38 -2.32 19.67
N LEU A 139 0.77 -2.81 19.20
CA LEU A 139 1.73 -3.53 20.02
C LEU A 139 2.44 -2.62 21.04
N THR A 140 2.82 -1.42 20.59
CA THR A 140 3.67 -0.52 21.39
C THR A 140 2.86 0.38 22.32
N ARG A 141 1.69 0.83 21.92
CA ARG A 141 0.84 1.77 22.66
C ARG A 141 -0.45 1.15 23.19
N GLY A 142 -0.84 -0.04 22.72
CA GLY A 142 -2.11 -0.68 23.08
C GLY A 142 -3.34 0.01 22.45
N LEU A 143 -3.13 0.90 21.47
CA LEU A 143 -4.19 1.66 20.81
C LEU A 143 -4.60 0.98 19.49
N ASP A 144 -5.89 0.75 19.31
CA ASP A 144 -6.47 0.32 18.05
C ASP A 144 -6.82 1.57 17.22
N VAL A 145 -6.04 1.81 16.16
CA VAL A 145 -6.15 3.01 15.32
C VAL A 145 -6.80 2.76 13.96
N ARG A 146 -7.26 1.54 13.69
CA ARG A 146 -7.75 1.07 12.37
C ARG A 146 -8.94 1.83 11.78
N HIS A 147 -9.60 2.67 12.52
CA HIS A 147 -10.77 3.44 12.08
C HIS A 147 -10.59 4.94 12.31
N LEU A 148 -9.38 5.35 12.58
CA LEU A 148 -9.04 6.74 12.81
C LEU A 148 -8.41 7.32 11.53
N ASP A 149 -8.74 8.57 11.24
CA ASP A 149 -8.01 9.30 10.21
C ASP A 149 -6.55 9.56 10.66
N SER A 150 -5.67 9.74 9.70
CA SER A 150 -4.22 9.92 9.91
C SER A 150 -3.90 11.08 10.86
N ALA A 151 -4.69 12.15 10.86
CA ALA A 151 -4.53 13.29 11.77
C ALA A 151 -4.81 12.89 13.23
N LYS A 152 -5.89 12.13 13.49
CA LYS A 152 -6.21 11.62 14.82
C LYS A 152 -5.19 10.61 15.33
N VAL A 153 -4.66 9.76 14.44
CA VAL A 153 -3.60 8.82 14.81
C VAL A 153 -2.36 9.60 15.27
N ARG A 154 -1.98 10.64 14.55
CA ARG A 154 -0.86 11.53 14.94
C ARG A 154 -1.06 12.10 16.34
N ASP A 155 -2.24 12.66 16.63
CA ASP A 155 -2.54 13.31 17.92
C ASP A 155 -2.52 12.31 19.10
N LEU A 156 -2.91 11.05 18.86
CA LEU A 156 -2.95 10.01 19.90
C LEU A 156 -1.58 9.37 20.17
N VAL A 157 -0.67 9.39 19.20
CA VAL A 157 0.63 8.72 19.27
C VAL A 157 1.75 9.69 19.70
N SER A 158 1.56 11.00 19.48
CA SER A 158 2.49 12.07 19.93
C SER A 158 2.43 12.26 21.44
#